data_3f7064f1f5de9c5040acbd8b2ef3c038
#
_entry.id   3f7064f1f5de9c5040acbd8b2ef3c038
#
_cell.length_a   1.000
_cell.length_b   1.000
_cell.length_c   1.000
_cell.angle_alpha   90.00
_cell.angle_beta   90.00
_cell.angle_gamma   90.00
#
_symmetry.space_group_name_H-M   'P 1'
#
loop_
_entity.id
_entity.type
_entity.pdbx_description
1 polymer ?
#
loop_
_entity_poly.entity_id
_entity_poly.type
_entity_poly.pdbx_seq_one_letter_code
_entity_poly.pdbx_strand_id
1 'polypeptide(L)'
;MRRTWAVVCDASKGRLYRVGPRRKDWQLVRELEHPESRAKGRDILTDRPGRVKQSATPLRPAMELTKPPHQVESDRFAHSIAKLLENGLAENAYEQVVLIAPPHFLGLLRAALSETVAKHVGLTLDKDYTALDVRDLAERLWV
;
A
#
# COMPACT_ATOMS: atom_id res chain seq x y z
N MET A 1 10.97 7.46 -23.39
CA MET A 1 9.94 6.71 -22.75
C MET A 1 9.95 6.91 -21.25
N ARG A 2 8.80 7.12 -20.64
CA ARG A 2 8.79 7.37 -19.21
C ARG A 2 8.96 6.13 -18.41
N ARG A 3 9.74 6.25 -17.35
CA ARG A 3 9.87 5.16 -16.41
C ARG A 3 8.60 5.15 -15.55
N THR A 4 7.89 4.06 -15.55
CA THR A 4 6.61 3.99 -14.87
C THR A 4 6.62 2.88 -13.82
N TRP A 5 6.15 3.21 -12.64
CA TRP A 5 5.91 2.23 -11.59
C TRP A 5 4.41 2.03 -11.46
N ALA A 6 4.03 0.83 -11.10
CA ALA A 6 2.62 0.52 -10.85
C ALA A 6 2.51 -0.14 -9.48
N VAL A 7 1.62 0.39 -8.65
CA VAL A 7 1.37 -0.16 -7.33
C VAL A 7 0.00 -0.83 -7.38
N VAL A 8 -0.03 -2.12 -7.12
CA VAL A 8 -1.27 -2.90 -7.10
C VAL A 8 -1.42 -3.42 -5.68
N CYS A 9 -2.38 -2.92 -4.93
CA CYS A 9 -2.48 -3.26 -3.52
C CYS A 9 -3.88 -3.26 -2.98
N ASP A 10 -4.02 -3.77 -1.77
CA ASP A 10 -5.23 -3.61 -0.99
C ASP A 10 -4.77 -3.13 0.39
N ALA A 11 -5.61 -3.23 1.40
CA ALA A 11 -5.29 -2.64 2.70
C ALA A 11 -4.22 -3.39 3.46
N SER A 12 -3.84 -4.56 3.03
CA SER A 12 -2.88 -5.35 3.78
C SER A 12 -1.69 -5.86 2.98
N LYS A 13 -1.76 -5.86 1.67
CA LYS A 13 -0.68 -6.37 0.85
C LYS A 13 -0.68 -5.74 -0.51
N GLY A 14 0.38 -5.92 -1.24
CA GLY A 14 0.44 -5.38 -2.59
C GLY A 14 1.74 -5.72 -3.27
N ARG A 15 1.89 -5.19 -4.46
CA ARG A 15 3.08 -5.38 -5.25
C ARG A 15 3.42 -4.11 -5.99
N LEU A 16 4.72 -3.87 -6.12
CA LEU A 16 5.20 -2.73 -6.86
C LEU A 16 5.89 -3.26 -8.11
N TYR A 17 5.46 -2.81 -9.26
CA TYR A 17 6.02 -3.26 -10.52
C TYR A 17 6.70 -2.13 -11.26
N ARG A 18 7.68 -2.47 -12.08
CA ARG A 18 8.23 -1.55 -13.06
C ARG A 18 7.57 -1.92 -14.37
N VAL A 19 6.93 -0.97 -15.01
CA VAL A 19 6.23 -1.23 -16.26
C VAL A 19 7.22 -1.11 -17.41
N GLY A 20 7.28 -2.13 -18.23
CA GLY A 20 8.23 -2.17 -19.34
C GLY A 20 7.81 -1.38 -20.54
N PRO A 21 8.61 -1.44 -21.60
CA PRO A 21 8.33 -0.72 -22.82
C PRO A 21 6.98 -1.10 -23.38
N ARG A 22 6.28 -0.14 -23.92
CA ARG A 22 4.96 -0.35 -24.49
C ARG A 22 3.98 -0.89 -23.47
N ARG A 23 4.26 -0.60 -22.18
CA ARG A 23 3.38 -1.03 -21.09
C ARG A 23 3.26 -2.54 -20.99
N LYS A 24 4.32 -3.22 -21.38
CA LYS A 24 4.38 -4.67 -21.31
C LYS A 24 5.60 -5.06 -20.49
N ASP A 25 5.74 -6.34 -20.26
CA ASP A 25 6.93 -6.85 -19.54
C ASP A 25 7.10 -6.20 -18.20
N TRP A 26 6.05 -6.24 -17.41
CA TRP A 26 6.10 -5.69 -16.07
C TRP A 26 7.03 -6.53 -15.22
N GLN A 27 7.88 -5.90 -14.44
CA GLN A 27 8.80 -6.59 -13.58
C GLN A 27 8.48 -6.28 -12.13
N LEU A 28 8.43 -7.29 -11.29
CA LEU A 28 8.17 -7.08 -9.88
C LEU A 28 9.40 -6.46 -9.23
N VAL A 29 9.22 -5.28 -8.64
CA VAL A 29 10.30 -4.61 -7.96
C VAL A 29 10.31 -5.02 -6.49
N ARG A 30 9.14 -5.13 -5.89
CA ARG A 30 9.04 -5.42 -4.47
C ARG A 30 7.66 -5.89 -4.10
N GLU A 31 7.56 -6.81 -3.18
CA GLU A 31 6.27 -7.17 -2.62
C GLU A 31 6.03 -6.27 -1.42
N LEU A 32 4.79 -5.84 -1.25
CA LEU A 32 4.41 -4.93 -0.19
C LEU A 32 3.51 -5.68 0.79
N GLU A 33 3.84 -5.57 2.05
CA GLU A 33 3.09 -6.26 3.04
C GLU A 33 3.18 -5.47 4.32
N HIS A 34 2.07 -5.26 4.97
CA HIS A 34 2.08 -4.51 6.20
C HIS A 34 2.66 -5.44 7.28
N PRO A 35 3.83 -5.12 7.80
CA PRO A 35 4.48 -6.00 8.77
C PRO A 35 3.61 -6.34 9.97
N GLU A 36 2.86 -5.38 10.43
CA GLU A 36 2.02 -5.59 11.56
C GLU A 36 0.86 -6.54 11.28
N SER A 37 0.32 -6.50 10.09
CA SER A 37 -0.76 -7.39 9.73
C SER A 37 -0.25 -8.81 9.72
N ARG A 38 0.97 -9.00 9.23
CA ARG A 38 1.54 -10.28 9.19
C ARG A 38 1.88 -10.78 10.57
N ALA A 39 2.49 -9.95 11.36
CA ALA A 39 2.88 -10.32 12.68
C ALA A 39 1.70 -10.63 13.56
N LYS A 40 0.59 -9.93 13.38
CA LYS A 40 -0.56 -10.14 14.12
C LYS A 40 -1.01 -11.55 14.10
N GLY A 41 -0.97 -12.17 12.99
CA GLY A 41 -1.42 -13.52 12.87
C GLY A 41 -0.64 -14.48 13.73
N ARG A 42 0.64 -14.27 13.95
CA ARG A 42 1.40 -15.10 14.73
C ARG A 42 1.63 -14.59 16.08
N ASP A 43 2.05 -13.39 16.20
CA ASP A 43 2.44 -12.85 17.46
C ASP A 43 1.33 -12.66 18.45
N ILE A 44 0.22 -12.28 18.03
CA ILE A 44 -0.88 -12.08 18.92
C ILE A 44 -1.24 -13.34 19.61
N LEU A 45 -1.19 -14.41 18.90
CA LEU A 45 -1.52 -15.66 19.50
C LEU A 45 -0.53 -16.09 20.56
N THR A 46 0.68 -15.71 20.40
CA THR A 46 1.65 -16.12 21.36
C THR A 46 1.84 -15.16 22.47
N ASP A 47 1.81 -13.96 22.22
CA ASP A 47 2.00 -13.01 23.22
C ASP A 47 0.94 -12.65 24.01
N ARG A 48 -0.07 -12.74 23.60
CA ARG A 48 -1.04 -12.17 24.13
C ARG A 48 -1.45 -12.24 25.28
N PRO A 49 -1.61 -13.12 25.49
CA PRO A 49 -2.32 -13.28 26.60
C PRO A 49 -2.02 -12.29 27.61
N GLY A 50 -1.17 -12.53 28.25
CA GLY A 50 -0.92 -11.81 29.32
C GLY A 50 -0.91 -10.41 29.26
N ARG A 51 -0.24 -9.99 28.46
CA ARG A 51 -0.03 -8.77 28.43
C ARG A 51 -0.97 -7.94 28.15
N VAL A 52 -1.65 -8.30 27.53
CA VAL A 52 -2.57 -7.57 27.16
C VAL A 52 -3.14 -6.83 28.06
N LYS A 53 -3.41 -7.27 28.90
CA LYS A 53 -4.02 -6.73 29.74
C LYS A 53 -3.62 -5.65 30.19
N GLN A 54 -3.06 -5.50 30.22
CA GLN A 54 -2.75 -4.63 30.56
C GLN A 54 -3.00 -3.68 30.56
N SER A 55 -3.46 -3.97 30.65
CA SER A 55 -3.51 -3.38 30.99
C SER A 55 -3.51 -2.11 30.96
N ALA A 56 -3.00 -1.65 31.14
CA ALA A 56 -2.77 -0.45 30.92
C ALA A 56 -3.77 0.11 30.20
N THR A 57 -4.30 -0.65 29.62
CA THR A 57 -5.22 -0.32 28.91
C THR A 57 -6.21 0.54 29.31
N PRO A 58 -6.59 0.67 30.38
CA PRO A 58 -7.67 1.47 30.74
C PRO A 58 -7.60 2.84 30.20
N LEU A 59 -6.48 3.33 30.09
CA LEU A 59 -6.36 4.60 29.63
C LEU A 59 -6.59 4.79 28.25
N ARG A 60 -6.35 3.83 27.52
CA ARG A 60 -6.43 3.95 26.26
C ARG A 60 -7.69 3.97 25.68
N PRO A 61 -8.70 3.50 26.15
CA PRO A 61 -9.95 3.46 25.51
C PRO A 61 -10.34 4.75 24.87
N ALA A 62 -10.06 5.79 25.51
CA ALA A 62 -10.44 7.06 24.98
C ALA A 62 -9.86 7.32 23.65
N MET A 63 -8.68 6.93 23.45
CA MET A 63 -8.06 7.15 22.26
C MET A 63 -8.52 6.24 21.27
N GLU A 64 -8.78 5.08 21.63
CA GLU A 64 -9.18 4.16 20.69
C GLU A 64 -10.49 4.44 20.11
N LEU A 65 -11.32 5.18 20.77
CA LEU A 65 -12.59 5.48 20.23
C LEU A 65 -12.50 6.29 18.97
N THR A 66 -11.37 6.89 18.70
CA THR A 66 -11.26 7.67 17.52
C THR A 66 -11.13 6.84 16.28
N LYS A 67 -10.53 5.67 16.37
CA LYS A 67 -10.28 4.90 15.18
C LYS A 67 -10.12 3.43 15.48
N PRO A 68 -10.78 2.56 14.75
CA PRO A 68 -10.61 1.13 14.97
C PRO A 68 -9.20 0.67 14.63
N PRO A 69 -8.71 -0.37 15.27
CA PRO A 69 -7.35 -0.83 15.02
C PRO A 69 -7.05 -1.16 13.57
N HIS A 70 -7.98 -1.77 12.86
CA HIS A 70 -7.70 -2.11 11.47
C HIS A 70 -7.57 -0.87 10.60
N GLN A 71 -8.23 0.23 10.96
CA GLN A 71 -8.07 1.43 10.20
C GLN A 71 -6.72 2.05 10.47
N VAL A 72 -6.23 1.95 11.69
CA VAL A 72 -4.91 2.47 12.01
C VAL A 72 -3.87 1.70 11.22
N GLU A 73 -4.04 0.40 11.09
CA GLU A 73 -3.10 -0.40 10.35
C GLU A 73 -3.15 -0.08 8.86
N SER A 74 -4.34 0.16 8.33
CA SER A 74 -4.47 0.53 6.93
C SER A 74 -3.81 1.87 6.67
N ASP A 75 -3.97 2.82 7.58
CA ASP A 75 -3.32 4.12 7.45
C ASP A 75 -1.81 3.95 7.46
N ARG A 76 -1.28 3.10 8.32
CA ARG A 76 0.15 2.88 8.39
C ARG A 76 0.67 2.25 7.12
N PHE A 77 -0.08 1.32 6.57
CA PHE A 77 0.34 0.69 5.32
C PHE A 77 0.33 1.72 4.20
N ALA A 78 -0.70 2.56 4.14
CA ALA A 78 -0.76 3.60 3.12
C ALA A 78 0.42 4.55 3.25
N HIS A 79 0.80 4.92 4.47
CA HIS A 79 1.94 5.80 4.67
C HIS A 79 3.25 5.11 4.30
N SER A 80 3.38 3.81 4.55
CA SER A 80 4.60 3.12 4.19
C SER A 80 4.76 3.06 2.67
N ILE A 81 3.66 2.87 1.94
CA ILE A 81 3.70 2.87 0.49
C ILE A 81 4.04 4.27 -0.02
N ALA A 82 3.44 5.29 0.59
CA ALA A 82 3.71 6.67 0.21
C ALA A 82 5.18 7.00 0.39
N LYS A 83 5.79 6.52 1.47
CA LYS A 83 7.19 6.77 1.70
C LYS A 83 8.07 6.04 0.69
N LEU A 84 7.69 4.84 0.32
CA LEU A 84 8.41 4.10 -0.68
C LEU A 84 8.37 4.85 -2.02
N LEU A 85 7.23 5.41 -2.37
CA LEU A 85 7.10 6.16 -3.60
C LEU A 85 7.89 7.47 -3.55
N GLU A 86 7.94 8.10 -2.39
CA GLU A 86 8.71 9.32 -2.24
C GLU A 86 10.19 9.04 -2.39
N ASN A 87 10.67 7.97 -1.78
CA ASN A 87 12.07 7.60 -1.90
C ASN A 87 12.42 7.24 -3.34
N GLY A 88 11.54 6.53 -4.02
CA GLY A 88 11.77 6.16 -5.41
C GLY A 88 11.86 7.39 -6.31
N LEU A 89 11.02 8.38 -6.07
CA LEU A 89 11.05 9.58 -6.87
C LEU A 89 12.34 10.36 -6.60
N ALA A 90 12.77 10.42 -5.35
CA ALA A 90 14.01 11.11 -5.02
C ALA A 90 15.21 10.45 -5.68
N GLU A 91 15.14 9.15 -5.91
CA GLU A 91 16.21 8.42 -6.56
C GLU A 91 16.04 8.35 -8.07
N ASN A 92 15.03 9.01 -8.59
CA ASN A 92 14.72 9.00 -10.02
C ASN A 92 14.40 7.62 -10.55
N ALA A 93 13.79 6.78 -9.71
CA ALA A 93 13.45 5.44 -10.10
C ALA A 93 12.25 5.41 -11.05
N TYR A 94 11.40 6.42 -10.99
CA TYR A 94 10.25 6.50 -11.89
C TYR A 94 9.94 7.96 -12.19
N GLU A 95 9.19 8.16 -13.24
CA GLU A 95 8.71 9.48 -13.62
C GLU A 95 7.19 9.53 -13.49
N GLN A 96 6.53 8.38 -13.55
CA GLN A 96 5.10 8.30 -13.46
C GLN A 96 4.75 7.08 -12.64
N VAL A 97 3.68 7.17 -11.85
CA VAL A 97 3.24 6.04 -11.06
C VAL A 97 1.76 5.82 -11.28
N VAL A 98 1.36 4.55 -11.34
CA VAL A 98 -0.03 4.14 -11.47
C VAL A 98 -0.43 3.53 -10.15
N LEU A 99 -1.58 3.92 -9.62
CA LEU A 99 -2.06 3.41 -8.34
C LEU A 99 -3.33 2.60 -8.57
N ILE A 100 -3.33 1.37 -8.13
CA ILE A 100 -4.46 0.47 -8.27
C ILE A 100 -4.78 -0.11 -6.91
N ALA A 101 -5.93 0.19 -6.37
CA ALA A 101 -6.34 -0.26 -5.04
C ALA A 101 -7.84 -0.16 -4.91
N PRO A 102 -8.44 -0.90 -3.98
CA PRO A 102 -9.87 -0.74 -3.73
C PRO A 102 -10.19 0.67 -3.30
N PRO A 103 -11.40 1.13 -3.52
CA PRO A 103 -11.73 2.56 -3.33
C PRO A 103 -11.33 3.14 -1.99
N HIS A 104 -11.63 2.44 -0.90
CA HIS A 104 -11.33 2.98 0.41
C HIS A 104 -9.83 3.12 0.62
N PHE A 105 -9.07 2.09 0.29
CA PHE A 105 -7.64 2.16 0.50
C PHE A 105 -6.98 3.13 -0.48
N LEU A 106 -7.51 3.23 -1.69
CA LEU A 106 -6.98 4.19 -2.65
C LEU A 106 -7.10 5.60 -2.08
N GLY A 107 -8.20 5.91 -1.42
CA GLY A 107 -8.37 7.20 -0.78
C GLY A 107 -7.33 7.44 0.30
N LEU A 108 -7.07 6.44 1.12
CA LEU A 108 -6.07 6.57 2.17
C LEU A 108 -4.69 6.77 1.56
N LEU A 109 -4.39 6.05 0.51
CA LEU A 109 -3.09 6.14 -0.13
C LEU A 109 -2.89 7.51 -0.75
N ARG A 110 -3.89 8.01 -1.44
CA ARG A 110 -3.79 9.32 -2.06
C ARG A 110 -3.63 10.41 -1.00
N ALA A 111 -4.30 10.26 0.12
CA ALA A 111 -4.17 11.25 1.19
C ALA A 111 -2.80 11.22 1.84
N ALA A 112 -2.13 10.09 1.80
CA ALA A 112 -0.82 9.95 2.40
C ALA A 112 0.31 10.45 1.50
N LEU A 113 0.06 10.61 0.20
CA LEU A 113 1.11 11.02 -0.71
C LEU A 113 1.50 12.48 -0.51
N SER A 114 2.79 12.77 -0.69
CA SER A 114 3.23 14.16 -0.66
C SER A 114 2.77 14.82 -1.95
N GLU A 115 2.77 16.13 -1.99
CA GLU A 115 2.38 16.86 -3.18
C GLU A 115 3.31 16.54 -4.33
N THR A 116 4.57 16.34 -4.03
CA THR A 116 5.55 16.04 -5.07
C THR A 116 5.22 14.73 -5.75
N VAL A 117 4.94 13.69 -4.96
CA VAL A 117 4.61 12.39 -5.54
C VAL A 117 3.27 12.46 -6.25
N ALA A 118 2.32 13.17 -5.68
CA ALA A 118 0.99 13.27 -6.28
C ALA A 118 1.03 13.82 -7.70
N LYS A 119 1.98 14.70 -7.98
CA LYS A 119 2.10 15.27 -9.31
C LYS A 119 2.57 14.24 -10.33
N HIS A 120 3.13 13.14 -9.87
CA HIS A 120 3.62 12.11 -10.77
C HIS A 120 2.67 10.94 -10.91
N VAL A 121 1.49 11.03 -10.29
CA VAL A 121 0.50 9.97 -10.44
C VAL A 121 -0.20 10.17 -11.78
N GLY A 122 -0.03 9.21 -12.65
CA GLY A 122 -0.59 9.32 -13.99
C GLY A 122 -1.92 8.63 -14.19
N LEU A 123 -2.22 7.66 -13.34
CA LEU A 123 -3.46 6.91 -13.47
C LEU A 123 -3.81 6.31 -12.13
N THR A 124 -5.09 6.34 -11.77
CA THR A 124 -5.56 5.64 -10.58
C THR A 124 -6.73 4.76 -10.97
N LEU A 125 -6.80 3.58 -10.39
CA LEU A 125 -7.87 2.65 -10.62
C LEU A 125 -8.39 2.15 -9.30
N ASP A 126 -9.69 2.32 -9.05
CA ASP A 126 -10.29 1.94 -7.77
C ASP A 126 -10.77 0.50 -7.83
N LYS A 127 -9.86 -0.41 -8.09
CA LYS A 127 -10.16 -1.83 -8.20
C LYS A 127 -9.19 -2.65 -7.39
N ASP A 128 -9.65 -3.81 -6.95
CA ASP A 128 -8.79 -4.73 -6.24
C ASP A 128 -8.28 -5.73 -7.26
N TYR A 129 -7.09 -5.48 -7.77
CA TYR A 129 -6.46 -6.36 -8.75
C TYR A 129 -5.32 -7.17 -8.14
N THR A 130 -5.30 -7.31 -6.82
CA THR A 130 -4.20 -8.01 -6.16
C THR A 130 -4.15 -9.49 -6.56
N ALA A 131 -5.24 -10.05 -7.03
CA ALA A 131 -5.25 -11.44 -7.45
C ALA A 131 -4.84 -11.65 -8.91
N LEU A 132 -4.66 -10.58 -9.67
CA LEU A 132 -4.32 -10.71 -11.08
C LEU A 132 -2.82 -10.87 -11.27
N ASP A 133 -2.43 -11.64 -12.28
CA ASP A 133 -1.01 -11.78 -12.56
C ASP A 133 -0.58 -10.64 -13.48
N VAL A 134 0.71 -10.60 -13.78
CA VAL A 134 1.27 -9.52 -14.54
C VAL A 134 0.65 -9.36 -15.91
N ARG A 135 0.39 -10.47 -16.57
CA ARG A 135 -0.16 -10.42 -17.91
C ARG A 135 -1.56 -9.79 -17.89
N ASP A 136 -2.38 -10.22 -16.94
CA ASP A 136 -3.73 -9.69 -16.84
C ASP A 136 -3.72 -8.21 -16.50
N LEU A 137 -2.80 -7.80 -15.64
CA LEU A 137 -2.70 -6.40 -15.29
C LEU A 137 -2.35 -5.56 -16.50
N ALA A 138 -1.38 -6.02 -17.27
CA ALA A 138 -0.94 -5.28 -18.43
C ALA A 138 -2.07 -5.13 -19.44
N GLU A 139 -2.87 -6.17 -19.59
CA GLU A 139 -3.97 -6.11 -20.52
C GLU A 139 -5.08 -5.20 -20.06
N ARG A 140 -5.41 -5.23 -18.78
CA ARG A 140 -6.52 -4.44 -18.30
C ARG A 140 -6.25 -2.96 -18.20
N LEU A 141 -5.02 -2.59 -17.95
CA LEU A 141 -4.72 -1.21 -17.70
C LEU A 141 -4.67 -0.32 -18.92
N TRP A 142 -4.29 -0.86 -20.03
CA TRP A 142 -4.11 -0.05 -21.21
C TRP A 142 -4.82 -0.61 -22.43
N VAL A 143 -5.97 -1.14 -22.18
CA VAL A 143 -6.76 -1.65 -23.29
C VAL A 143 -7.45 -0.52 -24.02
#